data_8bec6c25c6ba7ccaf3ee215f9dd5c427
#
_entry.id   8bec6c25c6ba7ccaf3ee215f9dd5c427
#
_cell.length_a   1.000
_cell.length_b   1.000
_cell.length_c   1.000
_cell.angle_alpha   90.00
_cell.angle_beta   90.00
_cell.angle_gamma   90.00
#
_symmetry.space_group_name_H-M   'P 1'
#
loop_
_entity.id
_entity.type
_entity.pdbx_description
1 polymer ?
#
loop_
_entity_poly.entity_id
_entity_poly.type
_entity_poly.pdbx_seq_one_letter_code
_entity_poly.pdbx_strand_id
1 'polypeptide(L)'
;MTERSFPVSAGILFGLGLGGFFDGIVLHQVLQWHHMLSSWYPTTSIENLELNTLWDGIFHSATYVFVVLGLFVLWRHAHRRHLRWSNRGLIGSLLIGWGAFNTIEGLVDHQWLGMHHVNERVDRQQWLFWDLGFLLWGLAMLLTGWWLSRRAYGPDVAISQ
;
A
#
# COMPACT_ATOMS: atom_id res chain seq x y z
N MET A 1 -27.40 -21.64 7.66
CA MET A 1 -26.55 -20.50 8.09
C MET A 1 -25.86 -19.98 6.85
N THR A 2 -26.04 -18.71 6.50
CA THR A 2 -25.36 -18.14 5.32
C THR A 2 -23.89 -17.90 5.64
N GLU A 3 -23.00 -18.70 5.06
CA GLU A 3 -21.54 -18.44 5.09
C GLU A 3 -21.22 -17.15 4.35
N ARG A 4 -20.31 -16.35 4.88
CA ARG A 4 -19.78 -15.18 4.19
C ARG A 4 -18.29 -15.37 3.93
N SER A 5 -17.87 -15.01 2.72
CA SER A 5 -16.48 -14.96 2.34
C SER A 5 -15.70 -13.89 3.13
N PHE A 6 -14.39 -14.03 3.21
CA PHE A 6 -13.47 -13.02 3.77
C PHE A 6 -13.77 -11.63 3.18
N PRO A 7 -13.88 -10.58 4.03
CA PRO A 7 -14.21 -9.23 3.55
C PRO A 7 -13.04 -8.63 2.74
N VAL A 8 -13.21 -8.53 1.44
CA VAL A 8 -12.22 -7.96 0.51
C VAL A 8 -11.80 -6.55 0.94
N SER A 9 -12.74 -5.75 1.45
CA SER A 9 -12.45 -4.40 1.96
C SER A 9 -11.45 -4.39 3.13
N ALA A 10 -11.50 -5.38 4.02
CA ALA A 10 -10.51 -5.50 5.09
C ALA A 10 -9.11 -5.78 4.52
N GLY A 11 -9.02 -6.71 3.54
CA GLY A 11 -7.75 -7.01 2.88
C GLY A 11 -7.19 -5.82 2.11
N ILE A 12 -8.02 -5.04 1.42
CA ILE A 12 -7.59 -3.81 0.73
C ILE A 12 -7.05 -2.79 1.75
N LEU A 13 -7.74 -2.58 2.86
CA LEU A 13 -7.28 -1.66 3.91
C LEU A 13 -5.95 -2.12 4.52
N PHE A 14 -5.77 -3.41 4.76
CA PHE A 14 -4.47 -3.95 5.17
C PHE A 14 -3.39 -3.73 4.11
N GLY A 15 -3.73 -3.95 2.83
CA GLY A 15 -2.81 -3.73 1.73
C GLY A 15 -2.35 -2.27 1.62
N LEU A 16 -3.27 -1.31 1.74
CA LEU A 16 -2.96 0.13 1.80
C LEU A 16 -2.02 0.45 2.96
N GLY A 17 -2.33 -0.03 4.17
CA GLY A 17 -1.51 0.21 5.35
C GLY A 17 -0.14 -0.45 5.26
N LEU A 18 -0.06 -1.71 4.81
CA LEU A 18 1.21 -2.43 4.67
C LEU A 18 2.07 -1.87 3.54
N GLY A 19 1.48 -1.42 2.43
CA GLY A 19 2.19 -0.72 1.36
C GLY A 19 2.83 0.56 1.87
N GLY A 20 2.06 1.40 2.55
CA GLY A 20 2.58 2.62 3.14
C GLY A 20 3.60 2.38 4.26
N PHE A 21 3.46 1.31 5.07
CA PHE A 21 4.50 0.93 6.03
C PHE A 21 5.77 0.43 5.34
N PHE A 22 5.64 -0.30 4.24
CA PHE A 22 6.83 -0.72 3.48
C PHE A 22 7.58 0.50 2.96
N ASP A 23 6.88 1.43 2.33
CA ASP A 23 7.48 2.66 1.85
C ASP A 23 8.11 3.45 3.01
N GLY A 24 7.33 3.85 3.98
CA GLY A 24 7.80 4.67 5.09
C GLY A 24 8.88 4.02 5.95
N ILE A 25 8.77 2.73 6.27
CA ILE A 25 9.79 2.06 7.10
C ILE A 25 11.01 1.69 6.27
N VAL A 26 10.82 1.08 5.10
CA VAL A 26 11.95 0.56 4.34
C VAL A 26 12.62 1.67 3.52
N LEU A 27 11.85 2.45 2.74
CA LEU A 27 12.44 3.45 1.85
C LEU A 27 12.82 4.73 2.60
N HIS A 28 11.94 5.27 3.47
CA HIS A 28 12.23 6.50 4.21
C HIS A 28 13.20 6.27 5.38
N GLN A 29 13.00 5.23 6.21
CA GLN A 29 13.74 5.10 7.46
C GLN A 29 14.97 4.19 7.36
N VAL A 30 14.86 3.00 6.76
CA VAL A 30 15.96 2.03 6.71
C VAL A 30 16.94 2.37 5.60
N LEU A 31 16.46 2.53 4.37
CA LEU A 31 17.29 2.84 3.20
C LEU A 31 17.57 4.34 3.07
N GLN A 32 16.69 5.17 3.64
CA GLN A 32 16.77 6.63 3.53
C GLN A 32 16.93 7.10 2.08
N TRP A 33 16.20 6.45 1.17
CA TRP A 33 16.25 6.79 -0.24
C TRP A 33 15.61 8.13 -0.51
N HIS A 34 14.56 8.46 0.22
CA HIS A 34 13.85 9.73 0.24
C HIS A 34 13.14 9.93 1.58
N HIS A 35 12.54 11.09 1.77
CA HIS A 35 11.59 11.43 2.83
C HIS A 35 10.38 12.11 2.19
N MET A 36 9.30 12.26 2.94
CA MET A 36 7.99 12.71 2.42
C MET A 36 8.06 14.01 1.59
N LEU A 37 8.94 14.94 1.93
CA LEU A 37 9.09 16.23 1.26
C LEU A 37 10.50 16.52 0.75
N SER A 38 11.33 15.49 0.57
CA SER A 38 12.78 15.66 0.37
C SER A 38 13.17 16.36 -0.94
N SER A 39 12.37 16.29 -2.01
CA SER A 39 12.60 17.06 -3.22
C SER A 39 12.26 18.55 -3.06
N TRP A 40 11.28 18.88 -2.21
CA TRP A 40 10.92 20.29 -1.91
C TRP A 40 11.80 20.90 -0.82
N TYR A 41 12.13 20.11 0.19
CA TYR A 41 12.92 20.50 1.36
C TYR A 41 14.05 19.48 1.56
N PRO A 42 15.16 19.62 0.81
CA PRO A 42 16.29 18.68 0.90
C PRO A 42 16.83 18.58 2.34
N THR A 43 17.12 17.35 2.77
CA THR A 43 17.53 17.03 4.17
C THR A 43 18.97 17.45 4.48
N THR A 44 19.43 18.58 3.93
CA THR A 44 20.79 19.12 4.11
C THR A 44 20.91 20.05 5.32
N SER A 45 19.78 20.49 5.90
CA SER A 45 19.74 21.26 7.15
C SER A 45 18.93 20.53 8.22
N ILE A 46 19.16 20.88 9.49
CA ILE A 46 18.45 20.27 10.61
C ILE A 46 16.96 20.60 10.52
N GLU A 47 16.60 21.84 10.19
CA GLU A 47 15.21 22.28 10.07
C GLU A 47 14.44 21.48 9.00
N ASN A 48 15.07 21.27 7.85
CA ASN A 48 14.46 20.45 6.78
C ASN A 48 14.36 18.98 7.17
N LEU A 49 15.34 18.45 7.88
CA LEU A 49 15.30 17.08 8.39
C LEU A 49 14.17 16.89 9.41
N GLU A 50 14.01 17.84 10.34
CA GLU A 50 12.91 17.82 11.32
C GLU A 50 11.55 17.94 10.62
N LEU A 51 11.42 18.79 9.61
CA LEU A 51 10.20 18.92 8.82
C LEU A 51 9.85 17.62 8.09
N ASN A 52 10.83 17.01 7.44
CA ASN A 52 10.63 15.71 6.75
C ASN A 52 10.26 14.61 7.76
N THR A 53 10.93 14.53 8.90
CA THR A 53 10.62 13.57 9.97
C THR A 53 9.20 13.73 10.50
N LEU A 54 8.71 14.98 10.65
CA LEU A 54 7.32 15.24 11.04
C LEU A 54 6.33 14.69 9.98
N TRP A 55 6.57 14.97 8.70
CA TRP A 55 5.70 14.53 7.62
C TRP A 55 5.75 13.01 7.41
N ASP A 56 6.92 12.38 7.56
CA ASP A 56 7.05 10.91 7.61
C ASP A 56 6.20 10.33 8.76
N GLY A 57 6.20 10.97 9.93
CA GLY A 57 5.36 10.60 11.07
C GLY A 57 3.86 10.73 10.80
N ILE A 58 3.43 11.81 10.13
CA ILE A 58 2.04 12.01 9.70
C ILE A 58 1.63 10.92 8.70
N PHE A 59 2.48 10.64 7.73
CA PHE A 59 2.28 9.58 6.75
C PHE A 59 2.13 8.19 7.43
N HIS A 60 3.03 7.83 8.35
CA HIS A 60 2.91 6.59 9.12
C HIS A 60 1.61 6.54 9.96
N SER A 61 1.18 7.68 10.50
CA SER A 61 -0.08 7.74 11.24
C SER A 61 -1.28 7.45 10.32
N ALA A 62 -1.28 7.94 9.09
CA ALA A 62 -2.31 7.63 8.10
C ALA A 62 -2.31 6.15 7.72
N THR A 63 -1.13 5.55 7.48
CA THR A 63 -1.02 4.11 7.18
C THR A 63 -1.48 3.24 8.36
N TYR A 64 -1.18 3.66 9.59
CA TYR A 64 -1.68 3.01 10.81
C TYR A 64 -3.22 3.02 10.87
N VAL A 65 -3.86 4.13 10.52
CA VAL A 65 -5.32 4.23 10.47
C VAL A 65 -5.92 3.21 9.50
N PHE A 66 -5.33 3.01 8.32
CA PHE A 66 -5.80 1.98 7.38
C PHE A 66 -5.78 0.58 8.01
N VAL A 67 -4.71 0.22 8.74
CA VAL A 67 -4.63 -1.08 9.43
C VAL A 67 -5.70 -1.21 10.51
N VAL A 68 -5.90 -0.18 11.32
CA VAL A 68 -6.94 -0.17 12.37
C VAL A 68 -8.34 -0.32 11.77
N LEU A 69 -8.64 0.40 10.68
CA LEU A 69 -9.91 0.27 9.96
C LEU A 69 -10.06 -1.13 9.36
N GLY A 70 -9.00 -1.71 8.82
CA GLY A 70 -8.98 -3.09 8.32
C GLY A 70 -9.33 -4.10 9.42
N LEU A 71 -8.71 -3.97 10.59
CA LEU A 71 -9.02 -4.78 11.78
C LEU A 71 -10.49 -4.62 12.23
N PHE A 72 -10.98 -3.39 12.24
CA PHE A 72 -12.37 -3.12 12.62
C PHE A 72 -13.36 -3.76 11.63
N VAL A 73 -13.12 -3.63 10.33
CA VAL A 73 -13.94 -4.25 9.30
C VAL A 73 -13.91 -5.77 9.43
N LEU A 74 -12.72 -6.36 9.61
CA LEU A 74 -12.55 -7.80 9.81
C LEU A 74 -13.29 -8.28 11.06
N TRP A 75 -13.12 -7.58 12.19
CA TRP A 75 -13.79 -7.89 13.45
C TRP A 75 -15.30 -7.88 13.31
N ARG A 76 -15.88 -6.83 12.70
CA ARG A 76 -17.33 -6.75 12.48
C ARG A 76 -17.88 -7.89 11.64
N HIS A 77 -17.13 -8.37 10.66
CA HIS A 77 -17.53 -9.51 9.82
C HIS A 77 -17.38 -10.83 10.56
N ALA A 78 -16.28 -11.05 11.26
CA ALA A 78 -15.99 -12.27 12.01
C ALA A 78 -16.99 -12.47 13.18
N HIS A 79 -17.34 -11.39 13.89
CA HIS A 79 -18.21 -11.44 15.06
C HIS A 79 -19.68 -11.82 14.73
N ARG A 80 -20.13 -11.53 13.53
CA ARG A 80 -21.54 -11.71 13.16
C ARG A 80 -21.87 -13.02 12.48
N ARG A 81 -20.90 -13.75 11.91
CA ARG A 81 -21.12 -14.98 11.11
C ARG A 81 -19.86 -15.81 10.97
N HIS A 82 -20.01 -17.09 10.67
CA HIS A 82 -18.88 -17.94 10.25
C HIS A 82 -18.27 -17.39 8.97
N LEU A 83 -16.96 -17.03 9.03
CA LEU A 83 -16.20 -16.58 7.87
C LEU A 83 -15.62 -17.79 7.14
N ARG A 84 -15.85 -17.86 5.83
CA ARG A 84 -15.11 -18.73 4.96
C ARG A 84 -13.78 -18.08 4.60
N TRP A 85 -12.71 -18.60 5.17
CA TRP A 85 -11.35 -18.12 4.91
C TRP A 85 -10.88 -18.59 3.54
N SER A 86 -10.29 -17.69 2.76
CA SER A 86 -9.68 -17.98 1.47
C SER A 86 -8.30 -17.30 1.39
N ASN A 87 -7.24 -18.10 1.29
CA ASN A 87 -5.89 -17.56 1.11
C ASN A 87 -5.78 -16.72 -0.16
N ARG A 88 -6.44 -17.15 -1.25
CA ARG A 88 -6.49 -16.37 -2.49
C ARG A 88 -7.22 -15.05 -2.32
N GLY A 89 -8.32 -15.06 -1.57
CA GLY A 89 -9.09 -13.85 -1.27
C GLY A 89 -8.30 -12.87 -0.40
N LEU A 90 -7.62 -13.36 0.62
CA LEU A 90 -6.76 -12.55 1.48
C LEU A 90 -5.59 -11.96 0.70
N ILE A 91 -4.78 -12.82 0.06
CA ILE A 91 -3.59 -12.37 -0.69
C ILE A 91 -4.00 -11.45 -1.84
N GLY A 92 -5.07 -11.80 -2.57
CA GLY A 92 -5.56 -10.98 -3.67
C GLY A 92 -5.98 -9.58 -3.22
N SER A 93 -6.74 -9.48 -2.13
CA SER A 93 -7.18 -8.18 -1.60
C SER A 93 -6.03 -7.36 -0.99
N LEU A 94 -5.06 -8.01 -0.34
CA LEU A 94 -3.82 -7.36 0.12
C LEU A 94 -3.03 -6.76 -1.05
N LEU A 95 -2.84 -7.52 -2.11
CA LEU A 95 -2.14 -7.06 -3.32
C LEU A 95 -2.88 -5.91 -4.02
N ILE A 96 -4.22 -5.94 -4.04
CA ILE A 96 -5.01 -4.82 -4.56
C ILE A 96 -4.74 -3.55 -3.74
N GLY A 97 -4.80 -3.64 -2.41
CA GLY A 97 -4.56 -2.49 -1.54
C GLY A 97 -3.14 -1.94 -1.66
N TRP A 98 -2.13 -2.80 -1.62
CA TRP A 98 -0.72 -2.40 -1.75
C TRP A 98 -0.44 -1.82 -3.13
N GLY A 99 -0.89 -2.48 -4.20
CA GLY A 99 -0.72 -1.97 -5.55
C GLY A 99 -1.45 -0.65 -5.79
N ALA A 100 -2.63 -0.44 -5.17
CA ALA A 100 -3.34 0.83 -5.20
C ALA A 100 -2.54 1.93 -4.50
N PHE A 101 -1.97 1.64 -3.32
CA PHE A 101 -1.06 2.55 -2.61
C PHE A 101 0.10 2.98 -3.52
N ASN A 102 0.90 2.04 -4.02
CA ASN A 102 2.06 2.35 -4.87
C ASN A 102 1.68 3.12 -6.14
N THR A 103 0.51 2.80 -6.74
CA THR A 103 0.06 3.48 -7.97
C THR A 103 -0.37 4.91 -7.67
N ILE A 104 -1.13 5.14 -6.60
CA ILE A 104 -1.61 6.47 -6.21
C ILE A 104 -0.43 7.34 -5.79
N GLU A 105 0.42 6.85 -4.92
CA GLU A 105 1.62 7.55 -4.45
C GLU A 105 2.55 7.88 -5.62
N GLY A 106 2.91 6.87 -6.44
CA GLY A 106 3.79 7.09 -7.58
C GLY A 106 3.24 8.09 -8.59
N LEU A 107 1.92 8.16 -8.80
CA LEU A 107 1.30 9.15 -9.69
C LEU A 107 1.21 10.52 -9.04
N VAL A 108 0.81 10.60 -7.77
CA VAL A 108 0.55 11.86 -7.08
C VAL A 108 1.84 12.47 -6.55
N ASP A 109 2.59 11.72 -5.75
CA ASP A 109 3.72 12.27 -5.00
C ASP A 109 5.00 12.36 -5.85
N HIS A 110 5.26 11.35 -6.70
CA HIS A 110 6.45 11.35 -7.54
C HIS A 110 6.25 12.14 -8.85
N GLN A 111 5.11 11.96 -9.55
CA GLN A 111 4.94 12.52 -10.90
C GLN A 111 4.20 13.85 -10.92
N TRP A 112 3.10 13.98 -10.17
CA TRP A 112 2.29 15.20 -10.21
C TRP A 112 2.83 16.29 -9.29
N LEU A 113 3.05 15.99 -8.01
CA LEU A 113 3.51 16.96 -7.01
C LEU A 113 5.04 17.06 -6.97
N GLY A 114 5.76 16.00 -7.31
CA GLY A 114 7.21 15.97 -7.23
C GLY A 114 7.72 16.25 -5.81
N MET A 115 7.01 15.72 -4.79
CA MET A 115 7.36 15.92 -3.38
C MET A 115 8.63 15.17 -3.01
N HIS A 116 8.79 13.98 -3.59
CA HIS A 116 9.96 13.12 -3.52
C HIS A 116 9.98 12.18 -4.73
N HIS A 117 11.06 11.44 -4.90
CA HIS A 117 11.21 10.37 -5.89
C HIS A 117 11.64 9.09 -5.19
N VAL A 118 11.34 7.93 -5.76
CA VAL A 118 11.58 6.61 -5.12
C VAL A 118 13.01 6.47 -4.60
N ASN A 119 14.00 6.92 -5.36
CA ASN A 119 15.39 6.85 -4.94
C ASN A 119 16.14 8.15 -5.28
N GLU A 120 16.27 9.03 -4.32
CA GLU A 120 17.00 10.29 -4.43
C GLU A 120 18.51 10.15 -4.12
N ARG A 121 19.00 8.92 -3.79
CA ARG A 121 20.42 8.63 -3.56
C ARG A 121 21.21 8.39 -4.83
N VAL A 122 20.52 8.27 -5.97
CA VAL A 122 21.12 8.11 -7.29
C VAL A 122 21.10 9.43 -8.06
N ASP A 123 21.82 9.47 -9.20
CA ASP A 123 21.82 10.65 -10.06
C ASP A 123 20.39 10.98 -10.54
N ARG A 124 20.08 12.27 -10.60
CA ARG A 124 18.75 12.77 -10.98
C ARG A 124 18.23 12.23 -12.31
N GLN A 125 19.13 11.92 -13.24
CA GLN A 125 18.77 11.31 -14.52
C GLN A 125 18.17 9.91 -14.39
N GLN A 126 18.39 9.23 -13.25
CA GLN A 126 17.90 7.89 -12.97
C GLN A 126 16.56 7.89 -12.21
N TRP A 127 16.11 9.02 -11.64
CA TRP A 127 14.90 9.10 -10.83
C TRP A 127 13.68 8.57 -11.56
N LEU A 128 13.49 9.00 -12.82
CA LEU A 128 12.36 8.54 -13.63
C LEU A 128 12.32 7.02 -13.80
N PHE A 129 13.48 6.34 -13.90
CA PHE A 129 13.50 4.87 -14.01
C PHE A 129 13.00 4.19 -12.73
N TRP A 130 13.38 4.74 -11.57
CA TRP A 130 12.92 4.24 -10.27
C TRP A 130 11.43 4.47 -10.09
N ASP A 131 10.94 5.67 -10.41
CA ASP A 131 9.53 6.02 -10.32
C ASP A 131 8.66 5.17 -11.26
N LEU A 132 9.08 4.97 -12.51
CA LEU A 132 8.37 4.11 -13.44
C LEU A 132 8.41 2.63 -13.00
N GLY A 133 9.55 2.18 -12.48
CA GLY A 133 9.66 0.83 -11.90
C GLY A 133 8.69 0.61 -10.74
N PHE A 134 8.56 1.60 -9.87
CA PHE A 134 7.62 1.58 -8.74
C PHE A 134 6.16 1.55 -9.21
N LEU A 135 5.79 2.36 -10.20
CA LEU A 135 4.47 2.36 -10.82
C LEU A 135 4.14 1.02 -11.49
N LEU A 136 5.08 0.46 -12.24
CA LEU A 136 4.92 -0.86 -12.88
C LEU A 136 4.74 -1.97 -11.83
N TRP A 137 5.49 -1.90 -10.73
CA TRP A 137 5.32 -2.83 -9.61
C TRP A 137 3.95 -2.70 -8.97
N GLY A 138 3.49 -1.46 -8.69
CA GLY A 138 2.14 -1.20 -8.17
C GLY A 138 1.05 -1.75 -9.07
N LEU A 139 1.14 -1.49 -10.39
CA LEU A 139 0.19 -2.01 -11.38
C LEU A 139 0.20 -3.54 -11.46
N ALA A 140 1.37 -4.17 -11.44
CA ALA A 140 1.49 -5.63 -11.44
C ALA A 140 0.84 -6.25 -10.19
N MET A 141 1.00 -5.64 -9.02
CA MET A 141 0.34 -6.07 -7.79
C MET A 141 -1.19 -5.91 -7.88
N LEU A 142 -1.69 -4.79 -8.40
CA LEU A 142 -3.12 -4.55 -8.65
C LEU A 142 -3.73 -5.64 -9.54
N LEU A 143 -3.12 -5.89 -10.69
CA LEU A 143 -3.62 -6.87 -11.67
C LEU A 143 -3.58 -8.29 -11.11
N THR A 144 -2.49 -8.66 -10.44
CA THR A 144 -2.34 -9.98 -9.81
C THR A 144 -3.36 -10.14 -8.68
N GLY A 145 -3.52 -9.12 -7.84
CA GLY A 145 -4.47 -9.11 -6.76
C GLY A 145 -5.92 -9.25 -7.24
N TRP A 146 -6.26 -8.50 -8.27
CA TRP A 146 -7.58 -8.60 -8.92
C TRP A 146 -7.83 -10.00 -9.49
N TRP A 147 -6.87 -10.58 -10.20
CA TRP A 147 -6.98 -11.93 -10.77
C TRP A 147 -7.15 -13.01 -9.67
N LEU A 148 -6.37 -12.94 -8.59
CA LEU A 148 -6.49 -13.85 -7.44
C LEU A 148 -7.86 -13.71 -6.75
N SER A 149 -8.33 -12.48 -6.53
CA SER A 149 -9.61 -12.22 -5.89
C SER A 149 -10.78 -12.72 -6.72
N ARG A 150 -10.75 -12.54 -8.04
CA ARG A 150 -11.79 -13.10 -8.93
C ARG A 150 -11.87 -14.61 -8.85
N ARG A 151 -10.73 -15.31 -8.78
CA ARG A 151 -10.68 -16.77 -8.65
C ARG A 151 -11.09 -17.28 -7.27
N ALA A 152 -10.99 -16.44 -6.24
CA ALA A 152 -11.42 -16.79 -4.90
C ALA A 152 -12.95 -16.75 -4.72
N TYR A 153 -13.64 -15.92 -5.51
CA TYR A 153 -15.06 -15.60 -5.38
C TYR A 153 -15.86 -15.83 -6.67
N GLY A 154 -15.25 -16.44 -7.69
CA GLY A 154 -15.90 -16.73 -8.97
C GLY A 154 -16.92 -17.87 -8.87
N PRO A 155 -17.83 -17.99 -9.87
CA PRO A 155 -18.90 -18.99 -9.91
C PRO A 155 -18.37 -20.43 -9.89
N ASP A 156 -17.15 -20.67 -10.33
CA ASP A 156 -16.55 -22.02 -10.39
C ASP A 156 -16.27 -22.62 -8.99
N VAL A 157 -16.22 -21.81 -7.94
CA VAL A 157 -16.02 -22.29 -6.55
C VAL A 157 -17.34 -22.80 -5.94
N ALA A 158 -18.48 -22.44 -6.50
CA ALA A 158 -19.79 -22.87 -6.02
C ALA A 158 -20.16 -24.30 -6.49
N ILE A 159 -19.46 -24.86 -7.47
CA ILE A 159 -19.78 -26.16 -8.09
C ILE A 159 -18.98 -27.33 -7.47
N SER A 160 -17.93 -27.03 -6.69
CA SER A 160 -17.02 -28.04 -6.11
C SER A 160 -17.35 -28.42 -4.65
N GLN A 161 -18.60 -28.25 -4.23
CA GLN A 161 -19.13 -28.63 -2.90
C GLN A 161 -20.41 -29.49 -3.05
#